data_44fbac3d2b02f5f52399969bf6211a56
#
_entry.id   44fbac3d2b02f5f52399969bf6211a56
#
_cell.length_a   1.000
_cell.length_b   1.000
_cell.length_c   1.000
_cell.angle_alpha   90.00
_cell.angle_beta   90.00
_cell.angle_gamma   90.00
#
_symmetry.space_group_name_H-M   'P 1'
#
loop_
_entity.id
_entity.type
_entity.pdbx_description
1 polymer ?
#
loop_
_entity_poly.entity_id
_entity_poly.type
_entity_poly.pdbx_seq_one_letter_code
_entity_poly.pdbx_strand_id
1 'polypeptide(L)'
;MKHLISLLAFSLLIGCDGEKSNVAPSEGPIEEAASETKPTEAVSVENPNLKYVIEGDAVTITGCDKKASGELIIPAMIEGKPVTKIEEEAFLLFTNLTSITIPDSVNSIGENTFWNCTSLTNVTIGNGVTSIGERAFNGCTSLTSITIPDSVNSIGEKAFWECASLTSITIPDGVTSIGKQAFYNCTSLTSITIPDGVTYIGGITFMGCSSLTSITIPDSVTSIGDTAFSNCTSLTSITIPDGVTGIGGLAFLGCSSLTTVTFLGDVPKIANNTFLESSPTIYREADAKGWGDTFAGRPVKLITEKP
;
A
#
# COMPACT_ATOMS: atom_id res chain seq x y z
N MET A 1 34.94 -2.46 37.96
CA MET A 1 36.20 -1.96 37.41
C MET A 1 35.79 -1.27 36.08
N LYS A 2 35.53 0.06 36.08
CA LYS A 2 36.47 1.15 35.78
C LYS A 2 37.05 0.96 34.36
N HIS A 3 36.90 1.80 33.31
CA HIS A 3 36.95 3.28 33.17
C HIS A 3 36.25 3.64 31.85
N LEU A 4 35.45 4.62 31.65
CA LEU A 4 35.47 6.12 31.79
C LEU A 4 36.47 6.87 30.88
N ILE A 5 35.91 7.89 30.16
CA ILE A 5 36.51 9.18 29.73
C ILE A 5 37.19 9.16 28.35
N SER A 6 36.99 10.13 27.41
CA SER A 6 36.89 11.59 27.60
C SER A 6 36.48 12.35 26.35
N LEU A 7 35.72 13.43 26.55
CA LEU A 7 35.58 14.60 25.69
C LEU A 7 36.93 15.32 25.49
N LEU A 8 37.09 16.01 24.33
CA LEU A 8 37.77 17.32 24.30
C LEU A 8 37.32 18.17 23.12
N ALA A 9 36.65 19.30 23.45
CA ALA A 9 36.48 20.45 22.60
C ALA A 9 37.71 21.38 22.80
N PHE A 10 38.11 22.09 21.74
CA PHE A 10 38.96 23.28 21.86
C PHE A 10 38.59 24.33 20.81
N SER A 11 38.12 25.42 21.30
CA SER A 11 37.99 26.72 20.62
C SER A 11 39.19 27.62 21.04
N LEU A 12 39.65 28.52 20.13
CA LEU A 12 40.21 29.86 20.41
C LEU A 12 40.63 30.47 19.06
N LEU A 13 40.10 31.51 18.60
CA LEU A 13 40.05 32.96 18.78
C LEU A 13 41.42 33.69 18.61
N ILE A 14 41.32 34.88 17.94
CA ILE A 14 42.24 36.06 17.90
C ILE A 14 42.98 36.16 16.56
N GLY A 15 42.97 37.26 15.79
CA GLY A 15 42.37 38.57 15.88
C GLY A 15 43.15 39.53 14.96
N CYS A 16 42.46 40.58 14.46
CA CYS A 16 42.95 41.94 14.07
C CYS A 16 44.20 42.08 13.17
N ASP A 17 44.28 42.91 12.23
CA ASP A 17 43.92 44.27 11.86
C ASP A 17 44.35 44.63 10.44
N GLY A 18 43.61 45.45 9.77
CA GLY A 18 43.93 46.79 9.27
C GLY A 18 44.34 46.86 7.76
N GLU A 19 43.70 47.47 6.93
CA GLU A 19 43.69 48.81 6.44
C GLU A 19 43.07 48.98 5.05
N LYS A 20 42.47 50.12 4.89
CA LYS A 20 41.64 50.62 3.79
C LYS A 20 42.43 50.88 2.49
N SER A 21 41.83 50.66 1.32
CA SER A 21 41.81 51.71 0.30
C SER A 21 40.64 51.55 -0.67
N ASN A 22 39.93 52.66 -0.84
CA ASN A 22 38.87 52.93 -1.80
C ASN A 22 39.36 52.80 -3.25
N VAL A 23 38.56 52.19 -4.12
CA VAL A 23 38.19 52.68 -5.44
C VAL A 23 36.90 52.01 -5.92
N ALA A 24 35.84 52.72 -6.16
CA ALA A 24 34.72 52.40 -7.04
C ALA A 24 34.72 53.46 -8.17
N PRO A 25 33.89 53.38 -9.21
CA PRO A 25 33.07 52.29 -9.77
C PRO A 25 33.25 52.13 -11.28
N SER A 26 32.76 51.04 -11.87
CA SER A 26 32.22 51.11 -13.23
C SER A 26 31.14 50.05 -13.40
N GLU A 27 29.93 50.54 -13.55
CA GLU A 27 28.76 49.77 -13.93
C GLU A 27 28.90 49.23 -15.37
N GLY A 28 28.74 47.94 -15.57
CA GLY A 28 28.47 47.32 -16.84
C GLY A 28 27.29 46.35 -16.66
N PRO A 29 26.36 46.25 -17.60
CA PRO A 29 25.11 45.55 -17.39
C PRO A 29 25.35 44.04 -17.28
N ILE A 30 24.78 43.41 -16.22
CA ILE A 30 24.73 41.98 -16.04
C ILE A 30 23.64 41.45 -16.99
N GLU A 31 24.06 40.89 -18.11
CA GLU A 31 23.21 40.07 -18.96
C GLU A 31 22.83 38.80 -18.15
N GLU A 32 21.57 38.77 -17.72
CA GLU A 32 20.91 37.61 -17.12
C GLU A 32 20.79 36.55 -18.21
N ALA A 33 21.75 35.63 -18.26
CA ALA A 33 21.68 34.46 -19.11
C ALA A 33 20.53 33.57 -18.59
N ALA A 34 19.34 33.77 -19.14
CA ALA A 34 18.25 32.80 -19.03
C ALA A 34 18.74 31.47 -19.57
N SER A 35 19.03 30.53 -18.68
CA SER A 35 19.23 29.14 -19.00
C SER A 35 17.90 28.60 -19.51
N GLU A 36 17.69 28.63 -20.81
CA GLU A 36 16.67 27.88 -21.50
C GLU A 36 17.00 26.39 -21.24
N THR A 37 16.35 25.77 -20.28
CA THR A 37 16.29 24.33 -20.18
C THR A 37 15.49 23.83 -21.36
N LYS A 38 16.20 23.46 -22.42
CA LYS A 38 15.69 22.70 -23.56
C LYS A 38 14.90 21.53 -22.99
N PRO A 39 13.63 21.30 -23.41
CA PRO A 39 12.89 20.09 -23.01
C PRO A 39 13.75 18.90 -23.42
N THR A 40 14.05 18.05 -22.46
CA THR A 40 14.71 16.75 -22.73
C THR A 40 13.77 15.99 -23.64
N GLU A 41 14.15 15.83 -24.91
CA GLU A 41 13.45 14.95 -25.84
C GLU A 41 13.32 13.60 -25.15
N ALA A 42 12.09 13.13 -24.94
CA ALA A 42 11.81 11.80 -24.45
C ALA A 42 12.44 10.80 -25.42
N VAL A 43 13.53 10.17 -24.99
CA VAL A 43 14.17 9.10 -25.76
C VAL A 43 13.17 7.96 -25.82
N SER A 44 12.57 7.72 -26.98
CA SER A 44 11.77 6.56 -27.24
C SER A 44 12.66 5.33 -27.18
N VAL A 45 12.69 4.64 -26.05
CA VAL A 45 13.33 3.33 -25.96
C VAL A 45 12.36 2.34 -26.60
N GLU A 46 12.62 1.98 -27.85
CA GLU A 46 11.92 0.86 -28.47
C GLU A 46 12.28 -0.41 -27.69
N ASN A 47 11.33 -0.92 -26.92
CA ASN A 47 11.48 -2.24 -26.30
C ASN A 47 10.97 -3.28 -27.30
N PRO A 48 11.85 -4.04 -27.97
CA PRO A 48 11.48 -4.96 -29.06
C PRO A 48 10.58 -6.11 -28.61
N ASN A 49 10.37 -6.24 -27.30
CA ASN A 49 9.54 -7.29 -26.70
C ASN A 49 8.08 -6.89 -26.51
N LEU A 50 7.74 -5.59 -26.57
CA LEU A 50 6.35 -5.13 -26.37
C LEU A 50 5.50 -5.37 -27.60
N LYS A 51 4.24 -5.79 -27.37
CA LYS A 51 3.19 -5.85 -28.36
C LYS A 51 2.18 -4.75 -28.05
N TYR A 52 1.72 -4.05 -29.05
CA TYR A 52 0.81 -2.93 -28.88
C TYR A 52 -0.08 -2.73 -30.11
N VAL A 53 -1.15 -2.01 -29.94
CA VAL A 53 -2.03 -1.50 -31.01
C VAL A 53 -2.12 0.01 -30.88
N ILE A 54 -2.25 0.67 -32.04
CA ILE A 54 -2.46 2.12 -32.10
C ILE A 54 -3.92 2.35 -32.50
N GLU A 55 -4.65 3.06 -31.65
CA GLU A 55 -6.04 3.42 -31.85
C GLU A 55 -6.17 4.95 -31.79
N GLY A 56 -6.39 5.58 -32.94
CA GLY A 56 -6.40 7.06 -33.00
C GLY A 56 -5.05 7.66 -32.61
N ASP A 57 -5.05 8.49 -31.59
CA ASP A 57 -3.86 9.18 -31.08
C ASP A 57 -3.25 8.54 -29.81
N ALA A 58 -3.61 7.30 -29.50
CA ALA A 58 -3.13 6.60 -28.31
C ALA A 58 -2.63 5.19 -28.63
N VAL A 59 -1.80 4.67 -27.73
CA VAL A 59 -1.25 3.31 -27.77
C VAL A 59 -1.79 2.50 -26.62
N THR A 60 -2.22 1.27 -26.92
CA THR A 60 -2.57 0.24 -25.93
C THR A 60 -1.54 -0.87 -25.98
N ILE A 61 -0.92 -1.18 -24.85
CA ILE A 61 -0.04 -2.35 -24.71
C ILE A 61 -0.91 -3.60 -24.60
N THR A 62 -0.73 -4.55 -25.53
CA THR A 62 -1.50 -5.80 -25.58
C THR A 62 -0.70 -6.99 -25.06
N GLY A 63 0.58 -6.81 -24.70
CA GLY A 63 1.42 -7.85 -24.14
C GLY A 63 2.90 -7.67 -24.44
N CYS A 64 3.61 -8.79 -24.35
CA CYS A 64 5.05 -8.86 -24.58
C CYS A 64 5.40 -10.22 -25.22
N ASP A 65 6.66 -10.38 -25.65
CA ASP A 65 7.16 -11.72 -25.98
C ASP A 65 7.20 -12.57 -24.70
N LYS A 66 6.64 -13.78 -24.74
CA LYS A 66 6.63 -14.73 -23.60
C LYS A 66 8.05 -15.12 -23.10
N LYS A 67 9.08 -14.83 -23.87
CA LYS A 67 10.49 -15.00 -23.47
C LYS A 67 11.07 -13.80 -22.74
N ALA A 68 10.32 -12.69 -22.62
CA ALA A 68 10.75 -11.52 -21.89
C ALA A 68 11.08 -11.89 -20.43
N SER A 69 12.20 -11.43 -19.95
CA SER A 69 12.73 -11.73 -18.62
C SER A 69 13.48 -10.53 -18.06
N GLY A 70 13.61 -10.49 -16.74
CA GLY A 70 14.26 -9.38 -16.06
C GLY A 70 13.37 -8.14 -15.98
N GLU A 71 13.93 -6.98 -16.21
CA GLU A 71 13.25 -5.69 -16.15
C GLU A 71 12.51 -5.39 -17.45
N LEU A 72 11.27 -4.90 -17.34
CA LEU A 72 10.47 -4.38 -18.44
C LEU A 72 10.08 -2.92 -18.16
N ILE A 73 10.49 -2.02 -19.04
CA ILE A 73 10.10 -0.61 -18.99
C ILE A 73 9.09 -0.37 -20.11
N ILE A 74 7.86 0.02 -19.74
CA ILE A 74 6.85 0.47 -20.69
C ILE A 74 7.15 1.94 -21.01
N PRO A 75 7.44 2.28 -22.29
CA PRO A 75 7.72 3.67 -22.65
C PRO A 75 6.46 4.53 -22.58
N ALA A 76 6.60 5.81 -22.23
CA ALA A 76 5.46 6.74 -22.21
C ALA A 76 4.92 7.03 -23.62
N MET A 77 5.73 6.85 -24.66
CA MET A 77 5.40 7.13 -26.06
C MET A 77 5.88 6.00 -26.95
N ILE A 78 5.09 5.61 -27.92
CA ILE A 78 5.46 4.70 -29.02
C ILE A 78 5.00 5.35 -30.32
N GLU A 79 5.89 5.43 -31.32
CA GLU A 79 5.63 6.06 -32.62
C GLU A 79 5.03 7.48 -32.51
N GLY A 80 5.52 8.27 -31.53
CA GLY A 80 5.06 9.64 -31.30
C GLY A 80 3.68 9.75 -30.61
N LYS A 81 3.08 8.64 -30.19
CA LYS A 81 1.78 8.60 -29.52
C LYS A 81 1.88 8.13 -28.08
N PRO A 82 1.11 8.69 -27.13
CA PRO A 82 1.17 8.30 -25.73
C PRO A 82 0.65 6.87 -25.51
N VAL A 83 1.34 6.13 -24.66
CA VAL A 83 0.86 4.85 -24.12
C VAL A 83 -0.11 5.14 -22.99
N THR A 84 -1.40 4.92 -23.22
CA THR A 84 -2.44 5.30 -22.27
C THR A 84 -3.13 4.11 -21.60
N LYS A 85 -2.95 2.90 -22.13
CA LYS A 85 -3.61 1.70 -21.64
C LYS A 85 -2.70 0.49 -21.68
N ILE A 86 -2.86 -0.36 -20.68
CA ILE A 86 -2.37 -1.75 -20.69
C ILE A 86 -3.63 -2.62 -20.72
N GLU A 87 -3.72 -3.51 -21.70
CA GLU A 87 -4.87 -4.40 -21.87
C GLU A 87 -4.96 -5.40 -20.71
N GLU A 88 -6.17 -5.90 -20.48
CA GLU A 88 -6.41 -7.01 -19.56
C GLU A 88 -5.54 -8.21 -19.97
N GLU A 89 -4.99 -8.91 -18.98
CA GLU A 89 -4.14 -10.10 -19.18
C GLU A 89 -2.84 -9.86 -19.99
N ALA A 90 -2.47 -8.60 -20.30
CA ALA A 90 -1.33 -8.28 -21.16
C ALA A 90 -0.01 -8.97 -20.71
N PHE A 91 0.18 -9.14 -19.41
CA PHE A 91 1.36 -9.80 -18.83
C PHE A 91 1.01 -11.05 -18.01
N LEU A 92 -0.15 -11.66 -18.27
CA LEU A 92 -0.60 -12.89 -17.62
C LEU A 92 0.46 -14.00 -17.73
N LEU A 93 0.85 -14.60 -16.57
CA LEU A 93 1.80 -15.72 -16.48
C LEU A 93 3.23 -15.39 -17.00
N PHE A 94 3.66 -14.15 -16.90
CA PHE A 94 5.03 -13.77 -17.21
C PHE A 94 5.97 -14.10 -16.03
N THR A 95 6.28 -15.36 -15.86
CA THR A 95 7.03 -15.89 -14.71
C THR A 95 8.50 -15.53 -14.68
N ASN A 96 9.04 -14.90 -15.73
CA ASN A 96 10.45 -14.50 -15.85
C ASN A 96 10.68 -13.00 -15.68
N LEU A 97 9.61 -12.17 -15.62
CA LEU A 97 9.76 -10.75 -15.33
C LEU A 97 10.05 -10.55 -13.84
N THR A 98 11.08 -9.76 -13.53
CA THR A 98 11.49 -9.44 -12.17
C THR A 98 11.08 -8.04 -11.75
N SER A 99 10.99 -7.10 -12.68
CA SER A 99 10.48 -5.75 -12.43
C SER A 99 9.76 -5.18 -13.63
N ILE A 100 8.83 -4.25 -13.37
CA ILE A 100 8.12 -3.51 -14.41
C ILE A 100 7.96 -2.05 -14.01
N THR A 101 8.15 -1.16 -14.99
CA THR A 101 7.88 0.28 -14.86
C THR A 101 6.73 0.67 -15.79
N ILE A 102 5.66 1.21 -15.21
CA ILE A 102 4.46 1.71 -15.89
C ILE A 102 4.54 3.24 -15.91
N PRO A 103 4.47 3.90 -17.08
CA PRO A 103 4.62 5.35 -17.18
C PRO A 103 3.40 6.14 -16.68
N ASP A 104 3.58 7.42 -16.40
CA ASP A 104 2.53 8.33 -15.94
C ASP A 104 1.39 8.51 -16.95
N SER A 105 1.62 8.20 -18.21
CA SER A 105 0.59 8.30 -19.27
C SER A 105 -0.47 7.20 -19.21
N VAL A 106 -0.22 6.10 -18.47
CA VAL A 106 -1.18 4.99 -18.31
C VAL A 106 -2.24 5.33 -17.28
N ASN A 107 -3.50 5.13 -17.60
CA ASN A 107 -4.63 5.55 -16.77
C ASN A 107 -5.13 4.46 -15.81
N SER A 108 -4.91 3.19 -16.12
CA SER A 108 -5.38 2.07 -15.28
C SER A 108 -4.56 0.81 -15.50
N ILE A 109 -4.52 -0.02 -14.47
CA ILE A 109 -4.03 -1.40 -14.54
C ILE A 109 -5.26 -2.29 -14.59
N GLY A 110 -5.45 -3.02 -15.70
CA GLY A 110 -6.63 -3.83 -15.98
C GLY A 110 -6.72 -5.12 -15.18
N GLU A 111 -7.81 -5.89 -15.43
CA GLU A 111 -8.01 -7.20 -14.81
C GLU A 111 -6.90 -8.18 -15.23
N ASN A 112 -6.47 -9.03 -14.30
CA ASN A 112 -5.47 -10.09 -14.50
C ASN A 112 -4.14 -9.62 -15.14
N THR A 113 -3.85 -8.31 -15.21
CA THR A 113 -2.71 -7.78 -15.99
C THR A 113 -1.40 -8.47 -15.66
N PHE A 114 -1.09 -8.70 -14.37
CA PHE A 114 0.12 -9.37 -13.89
C PHE A 114 -0.21 -10.66 -13.13
N TRP A 115 -1.31 -11.31 -13.44
CA TRP A 115 -1.69 -12.54 -12.73
C TRP A 115 -0.60 -13.61 -12.88
N ASN A 116 -0.17 -14.17 -11.73
CA ASN A 116 0.89 -15.18 -11.64
C ASN A 116 2.23 -14.78 -12.29
N CYS A 117 2.60 -13.49 -12.21
CA CYS A 117 3.97 -13.06 -12.47
C CYS A 117 4.85 -13.41 -11.25
N THR A 118 5.14 -14.71 -11.08
CA THR A 118 5.69 -15.26 -9.84
C THR A 118 7.10 -14.79 -9.50
N SER A 119 7.89 -14.31 -10.47
CA SER A 119 9.23 -13.73 -10.23
C SER A 119 9.23 -12.21 -10.06
N LEU A 120 8.06 -11.56 -10.19
CA LEU A 120 7.96 -10.10 -10.10
C LEU A 120 8.22 -9.65 -8.66
N THR A 121 9.31 -8.93 -8.44
CA THR A 121 9.75 -8.44 -7.11
C THR A 121 9.44 -6.98 -6.89
N ASN A 122 9.37 -6.18 -7.96
CA ASN A 122 9.15 -4.74 -7.92
C ASN A 122 8.24 -4.26 -9.06
N VAL A 123 7.36 -3.31 -8.73
CA VAL A 123 6.49 -2.62 -9.69
C VAL A 123 6.53 -1.13 -9.40
N THR A 124 6.88 -0.35 -10.42
CA THR A 124 6.76 1.11 -10.38
C THR A 124 5.51 1.50 -11.16
N ILE A 125 4.55 2.14 -10.50
CA ILE A 125 3.29 2.59 -11.07
C ILE A 125 3.34 4.10 -11.26
N GLY A 126 3.08 4.55 -12.48
CA GLY A 126 3.03 5.99 -12.82
C GLY A 126 1.82 6.71 -12.22
N ASN A 127 1.96 8.02 -12.02
CA ASN A 127 0.97 8.88 -11.36
C ASN A 127 -0.32 9.12 -12.18
N GLY A 128 -0.43 8.61 -13.40
CA GLY A 128 -1.66 8.62 -14.18
C GLY A 128 -2.65 7.51 -13.82
N VAL A 129 -2.17 6.45 -13.14
CA VAL A 129 -3.00 5.29 -12.82
C VAL A 129 -4.01 5.65 -11.72
N THR A 130 -5.30 5.52 -12.04
CA THR A 130 -6.41 5.84 -11.14
C THR A 130 -7.04 4.62 -10.49
N SER A 131 -6.79 3.41 -11.01
CA SER A 131 -7.35 2.17 -10.47
C SER A 131 -6.42 0.97 -10.68
N ILE A 132 -6.46 0.06 -9.71
CA ILE A 132 -5.85 -1.27 -9.82
C ILE A 132 -6.99 -2.27 -9.96
N GLY A 133 -7.01 -3.00 -11.09
CA GLY A 133 -8.09 -3.90 -11.48
C GLY A 133 -8.20 -5.17 -10.65
N GLU A 134 -9.28 -5.95 -10.91
CA GLU A 134 -9.47 -7.27 -10.32
C GLU A 134 -8.29 -8.17 -10.65
N ARG A 135 -7.76 -8.90 -9.63
CA ARG A 135 -6.62 -9.83 -9.76
C ARG A 135 -5.36 -9.26 -10.42
N ALA A 136 -5.19 -7.93 -10.46
CA ALA A 136 -4.09 -7.31 -11.21
C ALA A 136 -2.71 -7.86 -10.85
N PHE A 137 -2.44 -8.15 -9.58
CA PHE A 137 -1.19 -8.74 -9.06
C PHE A 137 -1.41 -10.07 -8.34
N ASN A 138 -2.53 -10.76 -8.62
CA ASN A 138 -2.83 -12.05 -7.99
C ASN A 138 -1.71 -13.07 -8.29
N GLY A 139 -1.20 -13.73 -7.25
CA GLY A 139 -0.15 -14.74 -7.38
C GLY A 139 1.24 -14.18 -7.72
N CYS A 140 1.47 -12.88 -7.57
CA CYS A 140 2.82 -12.31 -7.63
C CYS A 140 3.58 -12.65 -6.34
N THR A 141 3.92 -13.93 -6.18
CA THR A 141 4.43 -14.50 -4.92
C THR A 141 5.78 -13.94 -4.48
N SER A 142 6.58 -13.39 -5.39
CA SER A 142 7.88 -12.75 -5.10
C SER A 142 7.78 -11.24 -4.87
N LEU A 143 6.60 -10.63 -5.03
CA LEU A 143 6.43 -9.17 -4.86
C LEU A 143 6.66 -8.79 -3.40
N THR A 144 7.75 -8.06 -3.13
CA THR A 144 8.16 -7.69 -1.77
C THR A 144 7.60 -6.35 -1.32
N SER A 145 7.47 -5.42 -2.27
CA SER A 145 6.90 -4.09 -2.05
C SER A 145 6.32 -3.54 -3.34
N ILE A 146 5.34 -2.64 -3.19
CA ILE A 146 4.75 -1.89 -4.30
C ILE A 146 4.38 -0.51 -3.80
N THR A 147 4.69 0.52 -4.58
CA THR A 147 4.24 1.88 -4.32
C THR A 147 3.02 2.15 -5.16
N ILE A 148 1.90 2.41 -4.49
CA ILE A 148 0.65 2.82 -5.13
C ILE A 148 0.63 4.35 -5.15
N PRO A 149 0.51 5.00 -6.34
CA PRO A 149 0.50 6.44 -6.43
C PRO A 149 -0.79 7.06 -5.88
N ASP A 150 -0.73 8.33 -5.45
CA ASP A 150 -1.86 9.07 -4.85
C ASP A 150 -3.06 9.25 -5.79
N SER A 151 -2.84 9.07 -7.09
CA SER A 151 -3.90 9.09 -8.11
C SER A 151 -4.88 7.90 -8.02
N VAL A 152 -4.47 6.80 -7.36
CA VAL A 152 -5.31 5.60 -7.26
C VAL A 152 -6.45 5.82 -6.26
N ASN A 153 -7.68 5.57 -6.71
CA ASN A 153 -8.89 5.70 -5.90
C ASN A 153 -9.57 4.35 -5.58
N SER A 154 -9.16 3.26 -6.24
CA SER A 154 -9.76 1.94 -6.02
C SER A 154 -8.76 0.80 -6.22
N ILE A 155 -8.89 -0.22 -5.37
CA ILE A 155 -8.17 -1.49 -5.45
C ILE A 155 -9.20 -2.60 -5.65
N GLY A 156 -9.08 -3.37 -6.73
CA GLY A 156 -10.01 -4.39 -7.16
C GLY A 156 -10.07 -5.63 -6.28
N GLU A 157 -11.05 -6.50 -6.55
CA GLU A 157 -11.17 -7.81 -5.90
C GLU A 157 -9.92 -8.64 -6.20
N LYS A 158 -9.37 -9.31 -5.18
CA LYS A 158 -8.19 -10.19 -5.30
C LYS A 158 -6.93 -9.52 -5.87
N ALA A 159 -6.84 -8.18 -5.87
CA ALA A 159 -5.76 -7.46 -6.53
C ALA A 159 -4.35 -7.92 -6.11
N PHE A 160 -4.17 -8.26 -4.84
CA PHE A 160 -2.91 -8.78 -4.25
C PHE A 160 -3.09 -10.17 -3.62
N TRP A 161 -4.06 -10.95 -4.10
CA TRP A 161 -4.26 -12.34 -3.64
C TRP A 161 -2.98 -13.15 -3.75
N GLU A 162 -2.56 -13.81 -2.66
CA GLU A 162 -1.34 -14.62 -2.59
C GLU A 162 -0.03 -13.89 -2.97
N CYS A 163 0.06 -12.58 -2.74
CA CYS A 163 1.34 -11.88 -2.74
C CYS A 163 2.11 -12.23 -1.45
N ALA A 164 2.57 -13.48 -1.38
CA ALA A 164 3.09 -14.08 -0.15
C ALA A 164 4.34 -13.39 0.42
N SER A 165 5.16 -12.77 -0.44
CA SER A 165 6.37 -12.05 -0.03
C SER A 165 6.13 -10.56 0.28
N LEU A 166 4.91 -10.04 0.09
CA LEU A 166 4.60 -8.63 0.31
C LEU A 166 4.71 -8.30 1.81
N THR A 167 5.73 -7.53 2.18
CA THR A 167 6.02 -7.20 3.58
C THR A 167 5.33 -5.94 4.06
N SER A 168 5.14 -5.00 3.17
CA SER A 168 4.49 -3.71 3.43
C SER A 168 3.83 -3.16 2.16
N ILE A 169 2.75 -2.43 2.35
CA ILE A 169 2.07 -1.67 1.30
C ILE A 169 1.49 -0.41 1.91
N THR A 170 1.69 0.72 1.24
CA THR A 170 1.02 1.98 1.58
C THR A 170 -0.17 2.14 0.64
N ILE A 171 -1.37 2.26 1.21
CA ILE A 171 -2.58 2.57 0.47
C ILE A 171 -2.78 4.08 0.55
N PRO A 172 -2.85 4.79 -0.59
CA PRO A 172 -3.03 6.25 -0.61
C PRO A 172 -4.36 6.69 0.01
N ASP A 173 -4.39 7.90 0.59
CA ASP A 173 -5.58 8.47 1.23
C ASP A 173 -6.76 8.65 0.26
N GLY A 174 -6.48 8.78 -1.04
CA GLY A 174 -7.48 8.86 -2.11
C GLY A 174 -8.28 7.57 -2.34
N VAL A 175 -7.84 6.43 -1.80
CA VAL A 175 -8.52 5.16 -2.01
C VAL A 175 -9.81 5.08 -1.18
N THR A 176 -10.92 4.89 -1.86
CA THR A 176 -12.26 4.79 -1.25
C THR A 176 -12.82 3.36 -1.25
N SER A 177 -12.21 2.45 -2.00
CA SER A 177 -12.65 1.05 -2.04
C SER A 177 -11.48 0.07 -2.11
N ILE A 178 -11.57 -0.98 -1.30
CA ILE A 178 -10.69 -2.15 -1.31
C ILE A 178 -11.59 -3.37 -1.54
N GLY A 179 -11.34 -4.08 -2.63
CA GLY A 179 -12.14 -5.23 -3.04
C GLY A 179 -12.05 -6.40 -2.06
N LYS A 180 -13.03 -7.29 -2.12
CA LYS A 180 -13.01 -8.54 -1.36
C LYS A 180 -11.75 -9.33 -1.70
N GLN A 181 -11.18 -10.02 -0.69
CA GLN A 181 -10.02 -10.89 -0.90
C GLN A 181 -8.75 -10.16 -1.41
N ALA A 182 -8.71 -8.83 -1.36
CA ALA A 182 -7.63 -8.04 -1.97
C ALA A 182 -6.24 -8.43 -1.46
N PHE A 183 -6.10 -8.81 -0.19
CA PHE A 183 -4.84 -9.20 0.46
C PHE A 183 -4.88 -10.61 1.04
N TYR A 184 -5.73 -11.49 0.49
CA TYR A 184 -5.79 -12.89 0.93
C TYR A 184 -4.41 -13.56 0.83
N ASN A 185 -4.00 -14.26 1.90
CA ASN A 185 -2.70 -14.96 1.98
C ASN A 185 -1.47 -14.09 1.66
N CYS A 186 -1.50 -12.78 1.95
CA CYS A 186 -0.29 -11.97 2.02
C CYS A 186 0.47 -12.33 3.31
N THR A 187 1.08 -13.51 3.34
CA THR A 187 1.59 -14.13 4.57
C THR A 187 2.74 -13.38 5.23
N SER A 188 3.48 -12.56 4.47
CA SER A 188 4.59 -11.74 4.99
C SER A 188 4.16 -10.32 5.39
N LEU A 189 2.90 -9.92 5.14
CA LEU A 189 2.43 -8.56 5.43
C LEU A 189 2.39 -8.33 6.94
N THR A 190 3.19 -7.37 7.42
CA THR A 190 3.37 -7.12 8.86
C THR A 190 2.44 -6.05 9.42
N SER A 191 2.12 -5.06 8.61
CA SER A 191 1.21 -3.96 8.96
C SER A 191 0.56 -3.37 7.72
N ILE A 192 -0.62 -2.79 7.89
CA ILE A 192 -1.33 -2.04 6.84
C ILE A 192 -2.19 -0.97 7.50
N THR A 193 -2.25 0.20 6.88
CA THR A 193 -3.18 1.27 7.24
C THR A 193 -4.27 1.35 6.17
N ILE A 194 -5.52 1.33 6.61
CA ILE A 194 -6.69 1.50 5.74
C ILE A 194 -7.01 3.00 5.72
N PRO A 195 -7.12 3.64 4.54
CA PRO A 195 -7.40 5.08 4.47
C PRO A 195 -8.83 5.44 4.86
N ASP A 196 -9.02 6.69 5.30
CA ASP A 196 -10.29 7.23 5.81
C ASP A 196 -11.44 7.24 4.78
N GLY A 197 -11.14 7.09 3.49
CA GLY A 197 -12.15 6.96 2.44
C GLY A 197 -12.87 5.60 2.42
N VAL A 198 -12.32 4.58 3.07
CA VAL A 198 -12.85 3.21 3.05
C VAL A 198 -13.93 3.04 4.11
N THR A 199 -15.14 2.65 3.69
CA THR A 199 -16.31 2.49 4.58
C THR A 199 -16.65 1.05 4.94
N TYR A 200 -16.00 0.08 4.29
CA TYR A 200 -16.26 -1.35 4.46
C TYR A 200 -14.99 -2.18 4.28
N ILE A 201 -14.73 -3.09 5.21
CA ILE A 201 -13.71 -4.13 5.04
C ILE A 201 -14.39 -5.37 4.48
N GLY A 202 -14.08 -5.72 3.23
CA GLY A 202 -14.67 -6.83 2.51
C GLY A 202 -14.43 -8.19 3.18
N GLY A 203 -15.26 -9.18 2.85
CA GLY A 203 -15.03 -10.55 3.33
C GLY A 203 -13.71 -11.11 2.78
N ILE A 204 -13.00 -11.89 3.63
CA ILE A 204 -11.75 -12.57 3.27
C ILE A 204 -10.59 -11.59 2.96
N THR A 205 -10.76 -10.26 3.12
CA THR A 205 -9.78 -9.26 2.64
C THR A 205 -8.37 -9.50 3.17
N PHE A 206 -8.21 -9.81 4.46
CA PHE A 206 -6.92 -10.08 5.11
C PHE A 206 -6.81 -11.51 5.63
N MET A 207 -7.66 -12.43 5.16
CA MET A 207 -7.60 -13.83 5.58
C MET A 207 -6.23 -14.42 5.25
N GLY A 208 -5.59 -15.06 6.24
CA GLY A 208 -4.29 -15.69 6.07
C GLY A 208 -3.09 -14.74 6.07
N CYS A 209 -3.26 -13.45 6.41
CA CYS A 209 -2.14 -12.54 6.65
C CYS A 209 -1.45 -12.90 7.98
N SER A 210 -0.74 -14.03 7.99
CA SER A 210 -0.24 -14.66 9.22
C SER A 210 0.82 -13.86 9.96
N SER A 211 1.54 -12.96 9.27
CA SER A 211 2.53 -12.06 9.88
C SER A 211 1.95 -10.71 10.31
N LEU A 212 0.65 -10.44 10.07
CA LEU A 212 0.03 -9.17 10.40
C LEU A 212 -0.03 -8.98 11.91
N THR A 213 0.76 -8.06 12.45
CA THR A 213 0.84 -7.78 13.89
C THR A 213 -0.09 -6.66 14.33
N SER A 214 -0.36 -5.72 13.42
CA SER A 214 -1.23 -4.56 13.66
C SER A 214 -1.93 -4.10 12.40
N ILE A 215 -3.13 -3.55 12.58
CA ILE A 215 -3.90 -2.90 11.52
C ILE A 215 -4.64 -1.71 12.11
N THR A 216 -4.64 -0.59 11.40
CA THR A 216 -5.46 0.58 11.74
C THR A 216 -6.72 0.55 10.90
N ILE A 217 -7.87 0.53 11.57
CA ILE A 217 -9.20 0.64 10.96
C ILE A 217 -9.67 2.07 11.18
N PRO A 218 -9.98 2.84 10.11
CA PRO A 218 -10.42 4.23 10.25
C PRO A 218 -11.88 4.32 10.74
N ASP A 219 -12.23 5.48 11.29
CA ASP A 219 -13.59 5.76 11.84
C ASP A 219 -14.68 5.71 10.76
N SER A 220 -14.30 5.83 9.49
CA SER A 220 -15.21 5.70 8.35
C SER A 220 -15.79 4.29 8.16
N VAL A 221 -15.14 3.26 8.72
CA VAL A 221 -15.58 1.87 8.55
C VAL A 221 -16.83 1.58 9.35
N THR A 222 -17.90 1.15 8.66
CA THR A 222 -19.20 0.83 9.26
C THR A 222 -19.44 -0.67 9.42
N SER A 223 -18.69 -1.51 8.72
CA SER A 223 -18.83 -2.97 8.83
C SER A 223 -17.57 -3.73 8.38
N ILE A 224 -17.40 -4.93 8.97
CA ILE A 224 -16.33 -5.88 8.69
C ILE A 224 -16.97 -7.17 8.16
N GLY A 225 -16.53 -7.66 7.02
CA GLY A 225 -17.09 -8.82 6.34
C GLY A 225 -16.72 -10.16 6.97
N ASP A 226 -17.34 -11.23 6.45
CA ASP A 226 -17.07 -12.60 6.89
C ASP A 226 -15.60 -12.97 6.67
N THR A 227 -15.00 -13.65 7.65
CA THR A 227 -13.61 -14.15 7.60
C THR A 227 -12.55 -13.09 7.28
N ALA A 228 -12.86 -11.79 7.45
CA ALA A 228 -12.00 -10.69 7.01
C ALA A 228 -10.57 -10.76 7.56
N PHE A 229 -10.38 -11.21 8.81
CA PHE A 229 -9.09 -11.38 9.49
C PHE A 229 -8.83 -12.83 9.92
N SER A 230 -9.56 -13.79 9.35
CA SER A 230 -9.35 -15.20 9.71
C SER A 230 -7.90 -15.61 9.49
N ASN A 231 -7.32 -16.36 10.44
CA ASN A 231 -5.93 -16.81 10.42
C ASN A 231 -4.86 -15.71 10.35
N CYS A 232 -5.16 -14.50 10.86
CA CYS A 232 -4.14 -13.50 11.17
C CYS A 232 -3.44 -13.89 12.48
N THR A 233 -2.61 -14.93 12.43
CA THR A 233 -2.10 -15.62 13.63
C THR A 233 -1.16 -14.77 14.48
N SER A 234 -0.53 -13.73 13.92
CA SER A 234 0.34 -12.79 14.64
C SER A 234 -0.37 -11.54 15.15
N LEU A 235 -1.67 -11.34 14.83
CA LEU A 235 -2.42 -10.17 15.26
C LEU A 235 -2.64 -10.24 16.76
N THR A 236 -2.07 -9.27 17.51
CA THR A 236 -2.11 -9.28 18.98
C THR A 236 -3.26 -8.44 19.53
N SER A 237 -3.61 -7.37 18.86
CA SER A 237 -4.68 -6.45 19.26
C SER A 237 -5.32 -5.79 18.06
N ILE A 238 -6.59 -5.41 18.21
CA ILE A 238 -7.31 -4.62 17.21
C ILE A 238 -8.25 -3.66 17.89
N THR A 239 -8.36 -2.44 17.35
CA THR A 239 -9.37 -1.45 17.77
C THR A 239 -10.44 -1.38 16.69
N ILE A 240 -11.70 -1.52 17.11
CA ILE A 240 -12.90 -1.42 16.29
C ILE A 240 -13.52 -0.05 16.54
N PRO A 241 -13.58 0.82 15.51
CA PRO A 241 -14.15 2.15 15.61
C PRO A 241 -15.62 2.16 16.03
N ASP A 242 -16.09 3.29 16.54
CA ASP A 242 -17.47 3.48 17.04
C ASP A 242 -18.54 3.35 15.95
N GLY A 243 -18.17 3.68 14.69
CA GLY A 243 -19.04 3.54 13.52
C GLY A 243 -19.37 2.09 13.11
N VAL A 244 -18.64 1.08 13.61
CA VAL A 244 -18.83 -0.31 13.20
C VAL A 244 -20.08 -0.91 13.84
N THR A 245 -21.09 -1.18 13.02
CA THR A 245 -22.39 -1.74 13.44
C THR A 245 -22.55 -3.24 13.20
N GLY A 246 -21.64 -3.85 12.44
CA GLY A 246 -21.67 -5.28 12.10
C GLY A 246 -20.31 -5.89 11.84
N ILE A 247 -20.12 -7.13 12.34
CA ILE A 247 -18.92 -7.93 12.08
C ILE A 247 -19.37 -9.32 11.63
N GLY A 248 -18.86 -9.75 10.52
CA GLY A 248 -19.21 -11.01 9.86
C GLY A 248 -18.81 -12.26 10.63
N GLY A 249 -19.34 -13.40 10.19
CA GLY A 249 -19.01 -14.70 10.75
C GLY A 249 -17.52 -15.03 10.54
N LEU A 250 -16.92 -15.70 11.56
CA LEU A 250 -15.53 -16.14 11.50
C LEU A 250 -14.50 -15.02 11.22
N ALA A 251 -14.89 -13.74 11.44
CA ALA A 251 -14.03 -12.60 11.10
C ALA A 251 -12.65 -12.66 11.74
N PHE A 252 -12.54 -13.22 12.93
CA PHE A 252 -11.29 -13.42 13.68
C PHE A 252 -11.02 -14.90 13.99
N LEU A 253 -11.52 -15.83 13.16
CA LEU A 253 -11.23 -17.26 13.30
C LEU A 253 -9.72 -17.49 13.30
N GLY A 254 -9.21 -18.25 14.28
CA GLY A 254 -7.81 -18.68 14.29
C GLY A 254 -6.78 -17.56 14.49
N CYS A 255 -7.19 -16.38 14.94
CA CYS A 255 -6.26 -15.31 15.37
C CYS A 255 -5.64 -15.69 16.72
N SER A 256 -4.72 -16.67 16.73
CA SER A 256 -4.23 -17.34 17.93
C SER A 256 -3.46 -16.43 18.90
N SER A 257 -2.86 -15.35 18.39
CA SER A 257 -2.16 -14.35 19.21
C SER A 257 -3.07 -13.20 19.67
N LEU A 258 -4.34 -13.16 19.26
CA LEU A 258 -5.24 -12.05 19.57
C LEU A 258 -5.66 -12.09 21.04
N THR A 259 -5.09 -11.18 21.83
CA THR A 259 -5.35 -11.05 23.28
C THR A 259 -6.35 -9.96 23.61
N THR A 260 -6.46 -8.94 22.73
CA THR A 260 -7.23 -7.74 23.01
C THR A 260 -8.01 -7.29 21.78
N VAL A 261 -9.32 -7.10 21.97
CA VAL A 261 -10.17 -6.36 21.00
C VAL A 261 -10.81 -5.21 21.73
N THR A 262 -10.58 -3.99 21.24
CA THR A 262 -11.12 -2.77 21.85
C THR A 262 -12.22 -2.21 20.95
N PHE A 263 -13.43 -2.03 21.51
CA PHE A 263 -14.53 -1.37 20.82
C PHE A 263 -14.72 0.04 21.36
N LEU A 264 -14.75 1.01 20.46
CA LEU A 264 -14.96 2.42 20.81
C LEU A 264 -16.44 2.81 20.84
N GLY A 265 -17.32 2.02 20.26
CA GLY A 265 -18.75 2.29 20.15
C GLY A 265 -19.66 1.27 20.83
N ASP A 266 -20.95 1.38 20.51
CA ASP A 266 -21.99 0.47 20.96
C ASP A 266 -21.76 -0.97 20.45
N VAL A 267 -22.40 -1.95 21.11
CA VAL A 267 -22.22 -3.36 20.72
C VAL A 267 -22.67 -3.61 19.27
N PRO A 268 -21.78 -4.10 18.38
CA PRO A 268 -22.15 -4.40 17.01
C PRO A 268 -22.92 -5.72 16.90
N LYS A 269 -23.62 -5.90 15.79
CA LYS A 269 -24.18 -7.21 15.42
C LYS A 269 -23.07 -8.14 14.99
N ILE A 270 -23.01 -9.34 15.54
CA ILE A 270 -22.01 -10.36 15.21
C ILE A 270 -22.65 -11.74 15.08
N ALA A 271 -21.95 -12.66 14.41
CA ALA A 271 -22.22 -14.09 14.47
C ALA A 271 -21.54 -14.73 15.71
N ASN A 272 -22.13 -15.78 16.28
CA ASN A 272 -21.59 -16.44 17.49
C ASN A 272 -20.19 -17.03 17.32
N ASN A 273 -19.76 -17.32 16.09
CA ASN A 273 -18.46 -17.91 15.73
C ASN A 273 -17.41 -16.87 15.32
N THR A 274 -17.66 -15.57 15.51
CA THR A 274 -16.75 -14.48 15.10
C THR A 274 -15.34 -14.66 15.66
N PHE A 275 -15.18 -15.14 16.91
CA PHE A 275 -13.89 -15.40 17.57
C PHE A 275 -13.60 -16.91 17.75
N LEU A 276 -14.08 -17.77 16.84
CA LEU A 276 -13.76 -19.19 16.91
C LEU A 276 -12.24 -19.40 16.86
N GLU A 277 -11.72 -20.27 17.73
CA GLU A 277 -10.26 -20.51 17.86
C GLU A 277 -9.40 -19.27 18.21
N SER A 278 -10.05 -18.21 18.74
CA SER A 278 -9.39 -17.01 19.25
C SER A 278 -9.94 -16.70 20.65
N SER A 279 -9.13 -16.17 21.54
CA SER A 279 -9.52 -15.99 22.94
C SER A 279 -9.19 -14.59 23.50
N PRO A 280 -9.61 -13.50 22.81
CA PRO A 280 -9.34 -12.15 23.31
C PRO A 280 -10.16 -11.80 24.54
N THR A 281 -9.65 -10.85 25.32
CA THR A 281 -10.46 -10.03 26.21
C THR A 281 -11.03 -8.87 25.39
N ILE A 282 -12.32 -8.63 25.51
CA ILE A 282 -13.00 -7.52 24.87
C ILE A 282 -12.95 -6.32 25.81
N TYR A 283 -12.53 -5.17 25.29
CA TYR A 283 -12.54 -3.90 25.99
C TYR A 283 -13.49 -2.95 25.33
N ARG A 284 -14.21 -2.14 26.13
CA ARG A 284 -15.17 -1.16 25.65
C ARG A 284 -15.09 0.17 26.38
N GLU A 285 -15.56 1.24 25.78
CA GLU A 285 -15.75 2.52 26.44
C GLU A 285 -16.85 2.44 27.51
N ALA A 286 -16.76 3.30 28.51
CA ALA A 286 -17.68 3.27 29.66
C ALA A 286 -19.12 3.67 29.29
N ASP A 287 -19.29 4.56 28.33
CA ASP A 287 -20.56 5.09 27.83
C ASP A 287 -21.17 4.28 26.66
N ALA A 288 -20.44 3.32 26.14
CA ALA A 288 -20.91 2.42 25.07
C ALA A 288 -22.05 1.52 25.55
N LYS A 289 -23.10 1.39 24.73
CA LYS A 289 -24.37 0.74 25.08
C LYS A 289 -24.50 -0.68 24.54
N GLY A 290 -25.38 -1.45 25.18
CA GLY A 290 -25.77 -2.79 24.73
C GLY A 290 -24.80 -3.89 25.17
N TRP A 291 -23.72 -3.57 25.87
CA TRP A 291 -22.71 -4.52 26.34
C TRP A 291 -23.17 -5.28 27.59
N GLY A 292 -22.91 -6.59 27.63
CA GLY A 292 -23.04 -7.43 28.82
C GLY A 292 -21.62 -7.79 29.36
N ASP A 293 -21.60 -8.72 30.34
CA ASP A 293 -20.34 -9.24 30.93
C ASP A 293 -19.55 -10.09 29.95
N THR A 294 -20.20 -10.56 28.89
CA THR A 294 -19.59 -11.35 27.82
C THR A 294 -20.09 -10.92 26.44
N PHE A 295 -19.23 -11.07 25.43
CA PHE A 295 -19.55 -10.81 24.03
C PHE A 295 -18.93 -11.93 23.16
N ALA A 296 -19.76 -12.64 22.39
CA ALA A 296 -19.36 -13.86 21.64
C ALA A 296 -18.63 -14.90 22.51
N GLY A 297 -19.04 -15.07 23.75
CA GLY A 297 -18.40 -15.96 24.72
C GLY A 297 -17.03 -15.49 25.24
N ARG A 298 -16.66 -14.24 25.02
CA ARG A 298 -15.42 -13.62 25.51
C ARG A 298 -15.73 -12.64 26.64
N PRO A 299 -14.85 -12.51 27.67
CA PRO A 299 -15.08 -11.57 28.77
C PRO A 299 -15.01 -10.12 28.28
N VAL A 300 -15.91 -9.27 28.82
CA VAL A 300 -15.99 -7.84 28.52
C VAL A 300 -15.50 -7.04 29.72
N LYS A 301 -14.65 -6.07 29.50
CA LYS A 301 -14.09 -5.14 30.50
C LYS A 301 -14.15 -3.69 30.03
N LEU A 302 -13.98 -2.75 30.93
CA LEU A 302 -13.79 -1.34 30.58
C LEU A 302 -12.36 -1.09 30.06
N ILE A 303 -12.21 -0.12 29.16
CA ILE A 303 -10.86 0.29 28.67
C ILE A 303 -9.96 0.71 29.81
N THR A 304 -10.51 1.33 30.85
CA THR A 304 -9.78 1.73 32.07
C THR A 304 -9.17 0.54 32.86
N GLU A 305 -9.62 -0.69 32.57
CA GLU A 305 -9.11 -1.92 33.17
C GLU A 305 -8.05 -2.62 32.30
N LYS A 306 -7.67 -2.01 31.17
CA LYS A 306 -6.63 -2.52 30.28
C LYS A 306 -5.26 -2.40 30.97
N PRO A 307 -4.46 -3.48 31.00
CA PRO A 307 -3.15 -3.51 31.65
C PRO A 307 -2.14 -2.58 30.96
#